data_6b20407807ac15e80d9c973693c061f8
#
_entry.id   6b20407807ac15e80d9c973693c061f8
#
_cell.length_a   1.000
_cell.length_b   1.000
_cell.length_c   1.000
_cell.angle_alpha   90.00
_cell.angle_beta   90.00
_cell.angle_gamma   90.00
#
_symmetry.space_group_name_H-M   'P 1'
#
loop_
_entity.id
_entity.type
_entity.pdbx_description
1 polymer ?
#
loop_
_entity_poly.entity_id
_entity_poly.type
_entity_poly.pdbx_seq_one_letter_code
_entity_poly.pdbx_strand_id
1 'polypeptide(L)'
;MKSNKAAGPSGVVSDMLKAAGEAGTIWVTDLCNAVVRDGKIPEDWCKSWMMNVYKGKGDALVCGSYRGIRLLEHVMKILERVVDARVRRIVKIDDMQFGFMAGKGTTDAIFIVRQLQEKYLAKKKTCGWHSSTLKRHLTEFQGRSCGWHSEVWEWTNGWSP
;
A
#
# COMPACT_ATOMS: atom_id res chain seq x y z
N MET A 1 -2.93 16.41 2.93
CA MET A 1 -3.83 15.48 2.21
C MET A 1 -4.33 16.14 0.94
N LYS A 2 -4.59 15.37 -0.13
CA LYS A 2 -5.18 15.92 -1.36
C LYS A 2 -6.66 16.18 -1.16
N SER A 3 -7.18 17.28 -1.72
CA SER A 3 -8.61 17.62 -1.75
C SER A 3 -9.40 16.69 -2.68
N ASN A 4 -10.72 16.74 -2.62
CA ASN A 4 -11.64 15.97 -3.46
C ASN A 4 -11.43 14.43 -3.37
N LYS A 5 -11.13 13.91 -2.19
CA LYS A 5 -11.05 12.47 -1.93
C LYS A 5 -12.33 11.99 -1.26
N ALA A 6 -12.78 10.81 -1.71
CA ALA A 6 -13.96 10.16 -1.13
C ALA A 6 -13.79 9.94 0.37
N ALA A 7 -14.86 10.21 1.11
CA ALA A 7 -14.93 10.01 2.56
C ALA A 7 -14.91 8.52 2.92
N GLY A 8 -14.51 8.23 4.15
CA GLY A 8 -14.77 6.97 4.82
C GLY A 8 -16.20 6.90 5.39
N PRO A 9 -16.51 5.88 6.22
CA PRO A 9 -17.83 5.67 6.80
C PRO A 9 -18.39 6.85 7.59
N SER A 10 -17.54 7.65 8.25
CA SER A 10 -17.99 8.84 9.01
C SER A 10 -18.44 10.00 8.15
N GLY A 11 -18.17 9.97 6.84
CA GLY A 11 -18.44 11.10 5.95
C GLY A 11 -17.46 12.27 6.07
N VAL A 12 -16.48 12.21 6.98
CA VAL A 12 -15.46 13.25 7.14
C VAL A 12 -14.50 13.24 5.97
N VAL A 13 -14.43 14.37 5.23
CA VAL A 13 -13.52 14.54 4.11
C VAL A 13 -12.28 15.35 4.49
N SER A 14 -11.23 15.23 3.68
CA SER A 14 -9.98 15.97 3.89
C SER A 14 -10.18 17.50 3.91
N ASP A 15 -11.16 17.99 3.18
CA ASP A 15 -11.42 19.43 3.09
C ASP A 15 -12.07 19.99 4.35
N MET A 16 -12.91 19.20 5.04
CA MET A 16 -13.42 19.55 6.38
C MET A 16 -12.29 19.64 7.40
N LEU A 17 -11.34 18.68 7.39
CA LEU A 17 -10.20 18.70 8.30
C LEU A 17 -9.27 19.89 8.04
N LYS A 18 -9.12 20.31 6.78
CA LYS A 18 -8.36 21.51 6.43
C LYS A 18 -9.08 22.80 6.84
N ALA A 19 -10.40 22.85 6.64
CA ALA A 19 -11.21 24.00 7.00
C ALA A 19 -11.28 24.23 8.53
N ALA A 20 -11.11 23.18 9.32
CA ALA A 20 -11.06 23.28 10.79
C ALA A 20 -9.79 23.99 11.31
N GLY A 21 -8.81 24.28 10.46
CA GLY A 21 -7.64 25.08 10.77
C GLY A 21 -6.81 24.54 11.95
N GLU A 22 -6.35 25.44 12.80
CA GLU A 22 -5.50 25.12 13.95
C GLU A 22 -6.25 24.30 15.01
N ALA A 23 -7.48 24.64 15.32
CA ALA A 23 -8.30 23.90 16.27
C ALA A 23 -8.48 22.44 15.84
N GLY A 24 -8.76 22.19 14.57
CA GLY A 24 -8.84 20.84 14.01
C GLY A 24 -7.52 20.10 14.08
N THR A 25 -6.41 20.79 13.87
CA THR A 25 -5.07 20.20 13.97
C THR A 25 -4.78 19.76 15.41
N ILE A 26 -5.07 20.60 16.40
CA ILE A 26 -4.91 20.27 17.82
C ILE A 26 -5.74 19.03 18.16
N TRP A 27 -7.03 19.06 17.83
CA TRP A 27 -7.96 17.96 18.11
C TRP A 27 -7.49 16.63 17.50
N VAL A 28 -7.08 16.61 16.22
CA VAL A 28 -6.57 15.41 15.56
C VAL A 28 -5.27 14.93 16.20
N THR A 29 -4.40 15.85 16.63
CA THR A 29 -3.14 15.52 17.30
C THR A 29 -3.41 14.85 18.65
N ASP A 30 -4.32 15.40 19.45
CA ASP A 30 -4.70 14.83 20.75
C ASP A 30 -5.31 13.44 20.60
N LEU A 31 -6.18 13.28 19.60
CA LEU A 31 -6.77 11.99 19.28
C LEU A 31 -5.72 10.94 18.85
N CYS A 32 -4.78 11.33 17.98
CA CYS A 32 -3.68 10.44 17.57
C CYS A 32 -2.78 10.09 18.77
N ASN A 33 -2.48 11.05 19.64
CA ASN A 33 -1.70 10.81 20.84
C ASN A 33 -2.41 9.87 21.82
N ALA A 34 -3.72 10.00 21.97
CA ALA A 34 -4.53 9.09 22.79
C ALA A 34 -4.48 7.67 22.24
N VAL A 35 -4.64 7.48 20.92
CA VAL A 35 -4.53 6.17 20.26
C VAL A 35 -3.16 5.52 20.50
N VAL A 36 -2.08 6.31 20.40
CA VAL A 36 -0.72 5.79 20.63
C VAL A 36 -0.49 5.43 22.10
N ARG A 37 -0.98 6.26 23.04
CA ARG A 37 -0.86 6.03 24.49
C ARG A 37 -1.65 4.82 24.95
N ASP A 38 -2.89 4.70 24.46
CA ASP A 38 -3.83 3.68 24.94
C ASP A 38 -3.68 2.35 24.19
N GLY A 39 -2.92 2.35 23.08
CA GLY A 39 -2.69 1.18 22.22
C GLY A 39 -3.97 0.66 21.55
N LYS A 40 -5.03 1.45 21.53
CA LYS A 40 -6.34 1.08 20.98
C LYS A 40 -6.76 2.05 19.89
N ILE A 41 -7.10 1.48 18.74
CA ILE A 41 -7.71 2.23 17.64
C ILE A 41 -9.22 2.26 17.89
N PRO A 42 -9.89 3.44 17.74
CA PRO A 42 -11.34 3.54 17.82
C PRO A 42 -12.03 2.56 16.86
N GLU A 43 -13.12 1.92 17.32
CA GLU A 43 -13.83 0.92 16.51
C GLU A 43 -14.33 1.48 15.17
N ASP A 44 -14.72 2.74 15.15
CA ASP A 44 -15.19 3.40 13.93
C ASP A 44 -14.08 3.52 12.87
N TRP A 45 -12.81 3.60 13.27
CA TRP A 45 -11.71 3.61 12.32
C TRP A 45 -11.39 2.23 11.74
N CYS A 46 -11.85 1.17 12.38
CA CYS A 46 -11.76 -0.20 11.86
C CYS A 46 -12.77 -0.47 10.73
N LYS A 47 -13.81 0.37 10.64
CA LYS A 47 -14.82 0.29 9.57
C LYS A 47 -14.28 0.90 8.28
N SER A 48 -14.67 0.34 7.16
CA SER A 48 -14.31 0.85 5.84
C SER A 48 -15.38 0.55 4.81
N TRP A 49 -15.55 1.43 3.85
CA TRP A 49 -16.35 1.15 2.66
C TRP A 49 -15.50 0.37 1.65
N MET A 50 -16.10 -0.68 1.06
CA MET A 50 -15.48 -1.40 -0.05
C MET A 50 -16.12 -0.94 -1.35
N MET A 51 -15.32 -0.33 -2.23
CA MET A 51 -15.72 0.01 -3.58
C MET A 51 -15.05 -0.91 -4.59
N ASN A 52 -15.84 -1.55 -5.44
CA ASN A 52 -15.33 -2.37 -6.52
C ASN A 52 -15.17 -1.52 -7.77
N VAL A 53 -13.93 -1.34 -8.23
CA VAL A 53 -13.61 -0.59 -9.44
C VAL A 53 -13.22 -1.55 -10.55
N TYR A 54 -13.92 -1.48 -11.66
CA TYR A 54 -13.61 -2.29 -12.84
C TYR A 54 -12.21 -2.01 -13.39
N LYS A 55 -11.46 -3.07 -13.72
CA LYS A 55 -10.06 -2.96 -14.19
C LYS A 55 -9.93 -2.48 -15.65
N GLY A 56 -11.07 -2.30 -16.36
CA GLY A 56 -11.10 -1.96 -17.78
C GLY A 56 -10.74 -3.11 -18.72
N LYS A 57 -10.66 -4.34 -18.22
CA LYS A 57 -10.36 -5.55 -18.99
C LYS A 57 -10.98 -6.79 -18.35
N GLY A 58 -11.30 -7.77 -19.18
CA GLY A 58 -12.02 -8.99 -18.78
C GLY A 58 -13.53 -8.78 -18.78
N ASP A 59 -14.26 -9.85 -18.46
CA ASP A 59 -15.72 -9.83 -18.41
C ASP A 59 -16.20 -9.05 -17.16
N ALA A 60 -17.12 -8.13 -17.35
CA ALA A 60 -17.71 -7.33 -16.28
C ALA A 60 -18.57 -8.17 -15.31
N LEU A 61 -19.01 -9.36 -15.71
CA LEU A 61 -19.77 -10.28 -14.85
C LEU A 61 -18.86 -11.12 -13.93
N VAL A 62 -17.55 -11.07 -14.16
CA VAL A 62 -16.58 -11.83 -13.35
C VAL A 62 -15.98 -10.94 -12.27
N CYS A 63 -16.12 -11.34 -10.98
CA CYS A 63 -15.58 -10.59 -9.84
C CYS A 63 -14.07 -10.32 -9.96
N GLY A 64 -13.30 -11.24 -10.53
CA GLY A 64 -11.86 -11.07 -10.79
C GLY A 64 -11.52 -9.89 -11.70
N SER A 65 -12.48 -9.34 -12.44
CA SER A 65 -12.31 -8.15 -13.30
C SER A 65 -12.36 -6.82 -12.52
N TYR A 66 -12.61 -6.88 -11.22
CA TYR A 66 -12.70 -5.70 -10.34
C TYR A 66 -11.52 -5.61 -9.37
N ARG A 67 -11.24 -4.39 -8.92
CA ARG A 67 -10.34 -4.09 -7.80
C ARG A 67 -11.15 -3.60 -6.64
N GLY A 68 -11.05 -4.28 -5.49
CA GLY A 68 -11.60 -3.75 -4.26
C GLY A 68 -10.75 -2.59 -3.73
N ILE A 69 -11.34 -1.41 -3.60
CA ILE A 69 -10.70 -0.25 -3.00
C ILE A 69 -11.38 0.01 -1.66
N ARG A 70 -10.59 0.03 -0.58
CA ARG A 70 -11.10 0.39 0.74
C ARG A 70 -11.01 1.89 0.97
N LEU A 71 -12.14 2.48 1.33
CA LEU A 71 -12.23 3.87 1.76
C LEU A 71 -12.17 3.89 3.29
N LEU A 72 -11.00 4.23 3.82
CA LEU A 72 -10.72 4.36 5.24
C LEU A 72 -11.03 5.78 5.73
N GLU A 73 -11.20 5.92 7.03
CA GLU A 73 -11.34 7.21 7.70
C GLU A 73 -10.13 8.13 7.44
N HIS A 74 -10.41 9.41 7.20
CA HIS A 74 -9.36 10.37 6.87
C HIS A 74 -8.42 10.63 8.06
N VAL A 75 -8.96 10.62 9.29
CA VAL A 75 -8.15 10.77 10.49
C VAL A 75 -7.22 9.58 10.69
N MET A 76 -7.68 8.36 10.44
CA MET A 76 -6.83 7.17 10.46
C MET A 76 -5.68 7.27 9.45
N LYS A 77 -5.94 7.80 8.24
CA LYS A 77 -4.88 8.04 7.24
C LYS A 77 -3.83 9.07 7.70
N ILE A 78 -4.19 10.00 8.59
CA ILE A 78 -3.22 10.92 9.20
C ILE A 78 -2.34 10.14 10.17
N LEU A 79 -2.94 9.34 11.06
CA LEU A 79 -2.20 8.49 12.00
C LEU A 79 -1.25 7.54 11.26
N GLU A 80 -1.73 6.84 10.23
CA GLU A 80 -0.91 5.95 9.40
C GLU A 80 0.33 6.66 8.83
N ARG A 81 0.17 7.89 8.33
CA ARG A 81 1.30 8.68 7.80
C ARG A 81 2.31 9.08 8.86
N VAL A 82 1.83 9.43 10.05
CA VAL A 82 2.71 9.78 11.18
C VAL A 82 3.51 8.56 11.60
N VAL A 83 2.84 7.40 11.70
CA VAL A 83 3.49 6.13 12.06
C VAL A 83 4.48 5.71 10.97
N ASP A 84 4.08 5.73 9.69
CA ASP A 84 4.96 5.40 8.55
C ASP A 84 6.22 6.28 8.55
N ALA A 85 6.07 7.59 8.74
CA ALA A 85 7.21 8.50 8.79
C ALA A 85 8.15 8.22 9.97
N ARG A 86 7.63 7.78 11.12
CA ARG A 86 8.45 7.38 12.28
C ARG A 86 9.15 6.05 12.03
N VAL A 87 8.43 5.05 11.54
CA VAL A 87 8.98 3.72 11.24
C VAL A 87 10.11 3.82 10.21
N ARG A 88 9.94 4.61 9.15
CA ARG A 88 10.98 4.83 8.13
C ARG A 88 12.26 5.48 8.64
N ARG A 89 12.23 6.17 9.78
CA ARG A 89 13.43 6.71 10.44
C ARG A 89 14.19 5.64 11.21
N ILE A 90 13.53 4.60 11.65
CA ILE A 90 14.09 3.54 12.50
C ILE A 90 14.53 2.36 11.65
N VAL A 91 13.72 2.00 10.65
CA VAL A 91 13.94 0.83 9.81
C VAL A 91 14.78 1.21 8.58
N LYS A 92 15.92 0.56 8.44
CA LYS A 92 16.71 0.63 7.22
C LYS A 92 16.10 -0.32 6.18
N ILE A 93 15.56 0.25 5.11
CA ILE A 93 15.00 -0.52 4.01
C ILE A 93 16.11 -0.79 3.00
N ASP A 94 16.15 -2.01 2.46
CA ASP A 94 17.13 -2.42 1.46
C ASP A 94 17.07 -1.53 0.21
N ASP A 95 18.24 -1.20 -0.35
CA ASP A 95 18.34 -0.35 -1.54
C ASP A 95 17.72 -0.98 -2.79
N MET A 96 17.59 -2.30 -2.82
CA MET A 96 16.91 -3.03 -3.90
C MET A 96 15.39 -3.08 -3.75
N GLN A 97 14.82 -2.46 -2.72
CA GLN A 97 13.38 -2.27 -2.59
C GLN A 97 12.91 -1.11 -3.48
N PHE A 98 12.11 -1.43 -4.50
CA PHE A 98 11.56 -0.44 -5.43
C PHE A 98 10.10 -0.11 -5.16
N GLY A 99 9.34 -1.03 -4.57
CA GLY A 99 7.94 -0.82 -4.23
C GLY A 99 7.76 0.10 -3.03
N PHE A 100 6.87 1.08 -3.16
CA PHE A 100 6.51 2.04 -2.10
C PHE A 100 7.68 2.87 -1.54
N MET A 101 8.74 3.04 -2.32
CA MET A 101 9.89 3.88 -1.97
C MET A 101 9.81 5.23 -2.68
N ALA A 102 10.10 6.30 -1.93
CA ALA A 102 10.18 7.64 -2.51
C ALA A 102 11.35 7.72 -3.49
N GLY A 103 11.11 8.27 -4.68
CA GLY A 103 12.14 8.43 -5.71
C GLY A 103 12.53 7.15 -6.46
N LYS A 104 11.90 5.99 -6.17
CA LYS A 104 12.10 4.73 -6.90
C LYS A 104 10.81 4.27 -7.55
N GLY A 105 10.91 3.77 -8.78
CA GLY A 105 9.79 3.24 -9.55
C GLY A 105 10.04 1.86 -10.13
N THR A 106 9.00 1.25 -10.65
CA THR A 106 9.11 -0.03 -11.37
C THR A 106 9.99 0.09 -12.61
N THR A 107 10.03 1.26 -13.24
CA THR A 107 10.88 1.55 -14.39
C THR A 107 12.37 1.40 -14.04
N ASP A 108 12.78 1.87 -12.86
CA ASP A 108 14.16 1.76 -12.39
C ASP A 108 14.55 0.29 -12.20
N ALA A 109 13.67 -0.51 -11.59
CA ALA A 109 13.88 -1.94 -11.43
C ALA A 109 14.02 -2.65 -12.79
N ILE A 110 13.13 -2.34 -13.73
CA ILE A 110 13.17 -2.91 -15.09
C ILE A 110 14.48 -2.52 -15.79
N PHE A 111 14.91 -1.26 -15.67
CA PHE A 111 16.15 -0.78 -16.26
C PHE A 111 17.37 -1.53 -15.72
N ILE A 112 17.45 -1.72 -14.40
CA ILE A 112 18.56 -2.47 -13.78
C ILE A 112 18.59 -3.91 -14.29
N VAL A 113 17.45 -4.59 -14.34
CA VAL A 113 17.36 -5.98 -14.85
C VAL A 113 17.81 -6.06 -16.29
N ARG A 114 17.39 -5.13 -17.16
CA ARG A 114 17.82 -5.05 -18.55
C ARG A 114 19.34 -4.86 -18.67
N GLN A 115 19.90 -3.92 -17.93
CA GLN A 115 21.34 -3.66 -17.94
C GLN A 115 22.14 -4.89 -17.48
N LEU A 116 21.67 -5.60 -16.47
CA LEU A 116 22.30 -6.85 -16.04
C LEU A 116 22.22 -7.91 -17.13
N GLN A 117 21.03 -8.10 -17.71
CA GLN A 117 20.84 -9.09 -18.79
C GLN A 117 21.77 -8.82 -19.98
N GLU A 118 21.86 -7.59 -20.47
CA GLU A 118 22.74 -7.19 -21.57
C GLU A 118 24.21 -7.47 -21.25
N LYS A 119 24.69 -7.14 -20.04
CA LYS A 119 26.05 -7.40 -19.60
C LYS A 119 26.38 -8.90 -19.52
N TYR A 120 25.44 -9.73 -19.09
CA TYR A 120 25.64 -11.18 -19.02
C TYR A 120 25.61 -11.82 -20.40
N LEU A 121 24.69 -11.38 -21.28
CA LEU A 121 24.65 -11.84 -22.68
C LEU A 121 25.96 -11.52 -23.44
N ALA A 122 26.47 -10.29 -23.27
CA ALA A 122 27.73 -9.88 -23.87
C ALA A 122 28.93 -10.81 -23.44
N LYS A 123 28.86 -11.34 -22.23
CA LYS A 123 29.86 -12.27 -21.68
C LYS A 123 29.55 -13.75 -21.94
N LYS A 124 28.50 -14.07 -22.71
CA LYS A 124 27.98 -15.43 -22.94
C LYS A 124 27.75 -16.21 -21.63
N LYS A 125 27.28 -15.52 -20.58
CA LYS A 125 26.97 -16.11 -19.28
C LYS A 125 25.46 -16.07 -19.02
N THR A 126 24.94 -17.08 -18.32
CA THR A 126 23.57 -17.08 -17.81
C THR A 126 23.45 -16.14 -16.63
N CYS A 127 22.38 -15.34 -16.62
CA CYS A 127 22.01 -14.49 -15.49
C CYS A 127 20.72 -15.01 -14.88
N GLY A 128 20.80 -15.52 -13.66
CA GLY A 128 19.63 -15.80 -12.83
C GLY A 128 19.30 -14.58 -11.99
N TRP A 129 18.04 -14.19 -11.96
CA TRP A 129 17.55 -13.15 -11.07
C TRP A 129 16.26 -13.59 -10.39
N HIS A 130 16.04 -13.07 -9.20
CA HIS A 130 14.89 -13.39 -8.38
C HIS A 130 14.14 -12.11 -8.06
N SER A 131 12.82 -12.12 -8.27
CA SER A 131 11.97 -11.03 -7.81
C SER A 131 10.82 -11.57 -6.96
N SER A 132 10.53 -10.94 -5.85
CA SER A 132 9.40 -11.28 -5.01
C SER A 132 8.36 -10.16 -5.04
N THR A 133 7.10 -10.54 -5.21
CA THR A 133 5.96 -9.64 -5.12
C THR A 133 5.01 -10.16 -4.06
N LEU A 134 4.75 -9.37 -3.03
CA LEU A 134 3.73 -9.69 -2.05
C LEU A 134 2.34 -9.43 -2.66
N LYS A 135 1.62 -10.49 -2.99
CA LYS A 135 0.21 -10.39 -3.37
C LYS A 135 -0.63 -10.29 -2.11
N ARG A 136 -1.40 -9.21 -2.01
CA ARG A 136 -2.42 -9.08 -1.00
C ARG A 136 -3.62 -9.94 -1.41
N HIS A 137 -3.84 -11.07 -0.77
CA HIS A 137 -5.10 -11.81 -0.89
C HIS A 137 -6.20 -11.01 -0.18
N LEU A 138 -7.02 -10.31 -0.97
CA LEU A 138 -8.19 -9.55 -0.50
C LEU A 138 -9.48 -10.41 -0.48
N THR A 139 -9.39 -11.72 -0.63
CA THR A 139 -10.55 -12.55 -0.93
C THR A 139 -11.15 -13.29 0.25
N GLU A 140 -10.63 -13.17 1.48
CA GLU A 140 -11.26 -13.80 2.64
C GLU A 140 -11.34 -12.84 3.81
N PHE A 141 -12.33 -11.96 3.78
CA PHE A 141 -12.79 -11.27 4.96
C PHE A 141 -14.28 -11.55 5.21
N GLN A 142 -14.60 -12.78 5.58
CA GLN A 142 -15.66 -13.06 6.52
C GLN A 142 -15.02 -13.27 7.88
N GLY A 143 -15.13 -12.24 8.71
CA GLY A 143 -15.05 -12.27 10.16
C GLY A 143 -13.96 -13.13 10.78
N ARG A 144 -12.81 -12.58 11.06
CA ARG A 144 -11.93 -12.73 12.22
C ARG A 144 -10.50 -12.33 11.89
N SER A 145 -10.01 -11.38 12.68
CA SER A 145 -8.59 -10.99 12.86
C SER A 145 -7.74 -10.70 11.60
N CYS A 146 -7.08 -9.54 11.63
CA CYS A 146 -6.03 -9.14 10.68
C CYS A 146 -4.88 -10.15 10.69
N GLY A 147 -4.99 -11.18 9.87
CA GLY A 147 -3.89 -12.08 9.52
C GLY A 147 -3.29 -11.63 8.19
N TRP A 148 -2.06 -11.22 8.19
CA TRP A 148 -1.28 -11.01 6.98
C TRP A 148 -0.81 -12.38 6.50
N HIS A 149 -1.38 -12.90 5.41
CA HIS A 149 -0.77 -14.01 4.69
C HIS A 149 0.12 -13.46 3.58
N SER A 150 1.42 -13.65 3.73
CA SER A 150 2.42 -13.40 2.70
C SER A 150 2.63 -14.70 1.92
N GLU A 151 2.05 -14.82 0.73
CA GLU A 151 2.48 -15.83 -0.23
C GLU A 151 3.59 -15.22 -1.08
N VAL A 152 4.78 -15.78 -0.92
CA VAL A 152 5.94 -15.48 -1.79
C VAL A 152 5.80 -16.36 -3.01
N TRP A 153 5.55 -15.76 -4.18
CA TRP A 153 5.58 -16.46 -5.46
C TRP A 153 6.98 -16.38 -6.05
N GLU A 154 7.63 -17.52 -6.06
CA GLU A 154 8.90 -17.69 -6.78
C GLU A 154 8.60 -17.84 -8.28
N TRP A 155 9.02 -16.87 -9.07
CA TRP A 155 9.05 -16.99 -10.52
C TRP A 155 10.46 -17.42 -10.92
N THR A 156 10.66 -18.71 -11.04
CA THR A 156 11.84 -19.24 -11.74
C THR A 156 11.53 -19.30 -13.24
N ASN A 157 11.89 -18.28 -13.98
CA ASN A 157 11.91 -18.36 -15.43
C ASN A 157 13.20 -19.06 -15.85
N GLY A 158 13.14 -20.40 -15.90
CA GLY A 158 14.09 -21.20 -16.64
C GLY A 158 13.90 -20.93 -18.14
N TRP A 159 14.71 -20.07 -18.70
CA TRP A 159 14.95 -20.07 -20.14
C TRP A 159 16.02 -21.10 -20.41
N SER A 160 15.59 -22.29 -20.83
CA SER A 160 16.47 -23.22 -21.59
C SER A 160 16.50 -22.76 -23.04
N PRO A 161 17.67 -22.83 -23.72
CA PRO A 161 17.84 -22.45 -25.12
C PRO A 161 17.07 -23.32 -26.07
#